data_7ca75725737c689b3bbf15831bc8d195
#
_entry.id   7ca75725737c689b3bbf15831bc8d195
#
_cell.length_a   1.000
_cell.length_b   1.000
_cell.length_c   1.000
_cell.angle_alpha   90.00
_cell.angle_beta   90.00
_cell.angle_gamma   90.00
#
_symmetry.space_group_name_H-M   'P 1'
#
loop_
_entity.id
_entity.type
_entity.pdbx_description
1 polymer ?
#
loop_
_entity_poly.entity_id
_entity_poly.type
_entity_poly.pdbx_seq_one_letter_code
_entity_poly.pdbx_strand_id
1 'polypeptide(L)'
;MTWAGSAGELALLKKPCTIFNMKKPSPAPSNHDRILRRVAKNGRGWAFTPHDFADLGDPRGIGMALTRLVRDGKIRRVARGLYDSPHPHPVLGQTGATADSVVAALARGRHLRLLPSPQVAANQLGLTTQVPAQMIYQTDGAPAKVLLGKRQIVFRRNTGRNLSLAGRASGLVAQALRDVGQDKVTPDTIQHLRQRLDAAAKKQLTDDLTLVPAWMRPIFQQITRDDG
;
A
#
# COMPACT_ATOMS: atom_id res chain seq x y z
N MET A 1 0.26 -99.35 -31.55
CA MET A 1 0.82 -98.35 -32.41
C MET A 1 0.25 -97.03 -31.95
N THR A 2 0.92 -96.31 -31.21
CA THR A 2 0.54 -95.18 -30.36
C THR A 2 1.24 -93.94 -30.90
N TRP A 3 0.50 -92.86 -31.18
CA TRP A 3 1.09 -91.62 -31.50
C TRP A 3 0.58 -90.56 -30.48
N ALA A 4 1.49 -90.00 -29.65
CA ALA A 4 1.21 -88.99 -28.69
C ALA A 4 1.57 -87.66 -29.30
N GLY A 5 0.61 -86.73 -29.37
CA GLY A 5 0.78 -85.35 -29.83
C GLY A 5 0.89 -84.39 -28.61
N SER A 6 2.02 -83.73 -28.52
CA SER A 6 2.31 -82.67 -27.52
C SER A 6 1.56 -81.38 -27.86
N ALA A 7 0.73 -80.92 -27.00
CA ALA A 7 0.11 -79.59 -27.02
C ALA A 7 1.05 -78.57 -26.45
N GLY A 8 1.54 -77.67 -27.34
CA GLY A 8 2.28 -76.46 -26.92
C GLY A 8 1.35 -75.37 -26.42
N GLU A 9 1.48 -75.04 -25.19
CA GLU A 9 0.74 -74.00 -24.49
C GLU A 9 1.28 -72.61 -24.85
N LEU A 10 0.50 -71.83 -25.58
CA LEU A 10 0.80 -70.46 -25.95
C LEU A 10 0.38 -69.55 -24.78
N ALA A 11 1.32 -69.24 -23.90
CA ALA A 11 1.12 -68.24 -22.81
C ALA A 11 1.04 -66.81 -23.42
N LEU A 12 -0.17 -66.31 -23.61
CA LEU A 12 -0.45 -64.91 -23.94
C LEU A 12 -0.12 -64.01 -22.72
N LEU A 13 1.04 -63.40 -22.78
CA LEU A 13 1.43 -62.29 -21.90
C LEU A 13 0.49 -61.09 -22.08
N LYS A 14 -0.54 -61.01 -21.24
CA LYS A 14 -1.33 -59.80 -21.06
C LYS A 14 -0.45 -58.74 -20.36
N LYS A 15 0.13 -57.82 -21.10
CA LYS A 15 0.74 -56.60 -20.52
C LYS A 15 -0.37 -55.78 -19.88
N PRO A 16 -0.24 -55.36 -18.57
CA PRO A 16 -1.19 -54.42 -18.00
C PRO A 16 -1.01 -53.04 -18.68
N CYS A 17 -2.08 -52.56 -19.33
CA CYS A 17 -2.17 -51.16 -19.74
C CYS A 17 -2.01 -50.28 -18.48
N THR A 18 -0.84 -49.72 -18.30
CA THR A 18 -0.61 -48.65 -17.32
C THR A 18 -1.38 -47.43 -17.79
N ILE A 19 -2.56 -47.24 -17.21
CA ILE A 19 -3.34 -46.02 -17.40
C ILE A 19 -2.48 -44.90 -16.82
N PHE A 20 -1.80 -44.18 -17.70
CA PHE A 20 -1.09 -42.95 -17.38
C PHE A 20 -2.13 -41.95 -16.89
N ASN A 21 -2.29 -41.85 -15.56
CA ASN A 21 -3.18 -40.90 -14.93
C ASN A 21 -2.59 -39.49 -15.17
N MET A 22 -2.89 -38.93 -16.33
CA MET A 22 -2.57 -37.52 -16.65
C MET A 22 -3.38 -36.66 -15.68
N LYS A 23 -2.74 -36.29 -14.57
CA LYS A 23 -3.24 -35.24 -13.69
C LYS A 23 -3.58 -34.05 -14.57
N LYS A 24 -4.88 -33.76 -14.76
CA LYS A 24 -5.33 -32.61 -15.52
C LYS A 24 -4.56 -31.40 -15.03
N PRO A 25 -3.93 -30.59 -15.92
CA PRO A 25 -3.26 -29.38 -15.49
C PRO A 25 -4.26 -28.53 -14.70
N SER A 26 -3.86 -28.13 -13.51
CA SER A 26 -4.66 -27.27 -12.64
C SER A 26 -5.06 -26.04 -13.46
N PRO A 27 -6.34 -25.65 -13.53
CA PRO A 27 -6.74 -24.50 -14.31
C PRO A 27 -5.94 -23.27 -13.84
N ALA A 28 -5.52 -22.44 -14.78
CA ALA A 28 -4.77 -21.22 -14.45
C ALA A 28 -5.53 -20.43 -13.38
N PRO A 29 -4.84 -19.89 -12.36
CA PRO A 29 -5.50 -19.22 -11.25
C PRO A 29 -6.35 -18.06 -11.75
N SER A 30 -7.60 -18.03 -11.31
CA SER A 30 -8.56 -17.00 -11.71
C SER A 30 -8.09 -15.59 -11.22
N ASN A 31 -8.60 -14.53 -11.83
CA ASN A 31 -8.33 -13.17 -11.34
C ASN A 31 -8.72 -13.01 -9.87
N HIS A 32 -9.76 -13.69 -9.42
CA HIS A 32 -10.18 -13.74 -8.02
C HIS A 32 -9.05 -14.28 -7.13
N ASP A 33 -8.45 -15.43 -7.45
CA ASP A 33 -7.38 -16.04 -6.66
C ASP A 33 -6.09 -15.21 -6.69
N ARG A 34 -5.78 -14.63 -7.86
CA ARG A 34 -4.60 -13.78 -8.04
C ARG A 34 -4.72 -12.50 -7.21
N ILE A 35 -5.90 -11.87 -7.16
CA ILE A 35 -6.19 -10.71 -6.32
C ILE A 35 -6.03 -11.07 -4.85
N LEU A 36 -6.67 -12.16 -4.38
CA LEU A 36 -6.57 -12.58 -2.97
C LEU A 36 -5.13 -12.86 -2.55
N ARG A 37 -4.33 -13.52 -3.39
CA ARG A 37 -2.91 -13.75 -3.11
C ARG A 37 -2.14 -12.43 -2.95
N ARG A 38 -2.40 -11.44 -3.81
CA ARG A 38 -1.77 -10.12 -3.71
C ARG A 38 -2.21 -9.38 -2.45
N VAL A 39 -3.49 -9.42 -2.11
CA VAL A 39 -4.03 -8.85 -0.88
C VAL A 39 -3.36 -9.48 0.34
N ALA A 40 -3.28 -10.80 0.39
CA ALA A 40 -2.62 -11.52 1.48
C ALA A 40 -1.12 -11.16 1.61
N LYS A 41 -0.41 -11.02 0.49
CA LYS A 41 1.02 -10.65 0.47
C LYS A 41 1.27 -9.25 1.05
N ASN A 42 0.36 -8.29 0.80
CA ASN A 42 0.50 -6.92 1.31
C ASN A 42 0.06 -6.77 2.78
N GLY A 43 -0.52 -7.81 3.35
CA GLY A 43 -0.84 -7.86 4.77
C GLY A 43 -2.11 -7.13 5.18
N ARG A 44 -2.31 -7.12 6.51
CA ARG A 44 -3.51 -6.58 7.13
C ARG A 44 -3.56 -5.06 7.01
N GLY A 45 -4.76 -4.52 6.77
CA GLY A 45 -4.97 -3.07 6.67
C GLY A 45 -4.48 -2.44 5.38
N TRP A 46 -4.06 -3.24 4.39
CA TRP A 46 -3.72 -2.72 3.08
C TRP A 46 -4.95 -2.20 2.36
N ALA A 47 -4.92 -0.91 1.96
CA ALA A 47 -5.88 -0.31 1.07
C ALA A 47 -5.38 -0.38 -0.38
N PHE A 48 -6.30 -0.60 -1.32
CA PHE A 48 -5.98 -0.78 -2.73
C PHE A 48 -7.09 -0.30 -3.66
N THR A 49 -6.71 -0.06 -4.90
CA THR A 49 -7.59 0.33 -6.00
C THR A 49 -7.56 -0.75 -7.10
N PRO A 50 -8.48 -0.76 -8.08
CA PRO A 50 -8.38 -1.65 -9.23
C PRO A 50 -7.06 -1.53 -9.99
N HIS A 51 -6.43 -0.35 -9.98
CA HIS A 51 -5.14 -0.11 -10.63
C HIS A 51 -4.01 -0.96 -10.04
N ASP A 52 -4.06 -1.29 -8.75
CA ASP A 52 -3.07 -2.15 -8.10
C ASP A 52 -3.06 -3.59 -8.66
N PHE A 53 -4.02 -3.92 -9.54
CA PHE A 53 -4.18 -5.23 -10.21
C PHE A 53 -4.19 -5.14 -11.74
N ALA A 54 -3.80 -4.00 -12.31
CA ALA A 54 -3.84 -3.78 -13.78
C ALA A 54 -3.01 -4.80 -14.58
N ASP A 55 -2.00 -5.38 -13.97
CA ASP A 55 -1.15 -6.44 -14.54
C ASP A 55 -1.80 -7.84 -14.52
N LEU A 56 -2.94 -8.02 -13.83
CA LEU A 56 -3.58 -9.31 -13.69
C LEU A 56 -4.63 -9.61 -14.78
N GLY A 57 -5.07 -8.60 -15.52
CA GLY A 57 -6.06 -8.75 -16.56
C GLY A 57 -6.71 -7.43 -16.98
N ASP A 58 -7.76 -7.54 -17.79
CA ASP A 58 -8.50 -6.37 -18.27
C ASP A 58 -9.26 -5.65 -17.12
N PRO A 59 -9.47 -4.34 -17.22
CA PRO A 59 -10.11 -3.54 -16.16
C PRO A 59 -11.52 -4.02 -15.79
N ARG A 60 -12.28 -4.52 -16.76
CA ARG A 60 -13.64 -5.03 -16.53
C ARG A 60 -13.62 -6.34 -15.76
N GLY A 61 -12.73 -7.26 -16.12
CA GLY A 61 -12.52 -8.53 -15.40
C GLY A 61 -12.07 -8.31 -13.97
N ILE A 62 -11.13 -7.38 -13.74
CA ILE A 62 -10.68 -6.98 -12.41
C ILE A 62 -11.85 -6.37 -11.61
N GLY A 63 -12.62 -5.46 -12.20
CA GLY A 63 -13.78 -4.84 -11.54
C GLY A 63 -14.83 -5.87 -11.11
N MET A 64 -15.14 -6.86 -11.98
CA MET A 64 -16.06 -7.95 -11.65
C MET A 64 -15.52 -8.85 -10.53
N ALA A 65 -14.22 -9.18 -10.54
CA ALA A 65 -13.58 -9.97 -9.51
C ALA A 65 -13.63 -9.27 -8.15
N LEU A 66 -13.30 -7.98 -8.10
CA LEU A 66 -13.40 -7.16 -6.88
C LEU A 66 -14.84 -7.09 -6.35
N THR A 67 -15.82 -6.94 -7.24
CA THR A 67 -17.25 -6.92 -6.85
C THR A 67 -17.67 -8.25 -6.22
N ARG A 68 -17.24 -9.39 -6.78
CA ARG A 68 -17.50 -10.71 -6.20
C ARG A 68 -16.83 -10.87 -4.84
N LEU A 69 -15.55 -10.47 -4.72
CA LEU A 69 -14.80 -10.53 -3.45
C LEU A 69 -15.47 -9.69 -2.35
N VAL A 70 -16.05 -8.55 -2.68
CA VAL A 70 -16.84 -7.74 -1.73
C VAL A 70 -18.11 -8.47 -1.31
N ARG A 71 -18.86 -9.04 -2.26
CA ARG A 71 -20.06 -9.83 -1.98
C ARG A 71 -19.77 -11.04 -1.09
N ASP A 72 -18.63 -11.69 -1.32
CA ASP A 72 -18.18 -12.87 -0.58
C ASP A 72 -17.51 -12.48 0.77
N GLY A 73 -17.50 -11.21 1.15
CA GLY A 73 -16.97 -10.69 2.42
C GLY A 73 -15.44 -10.83 2.58
N LYS A 74 -14.71 -11.15 1.50
CA LYS A 74 -13.24 -11.32 1.52
C LYS A 74 -12.49 -9.99 1.55
N ILE A 75 -13.07 -8.96 0.94
CA ILE A 75 -12.60 -7.59 0.96
C ILE A 75 -13.76 -6.65 1.26
N ARG A 76 -13.46 -5.41 1.66
CA ARG A 76 -14.48 -4.40 1.92
C ARG A 76 -14.30 -3.22 0.96
N ARG A 77 -15.41 -2.64 0.51
CA ARG A 77 -15.40 -1.40 -0.25
C ARG A 77 -15.44 -0.20 0.70
N VAL A 78 -14.36 0.57 0.75
CA VAL A 78 -14.22 1.76 1.59
C VAL A 78 -14.87 2.97 0.93
N ALA A 79 -14.65 3.13 -0.38
CA ALA A 79 -15.24 4.18 -1.21
C ALA A 79 -15.30 3.71 -2.67
N ARG A 80 -15.83 4.55 -3.57
CA ARG A 80 -15.87 4.22 -5.01
C ARG A 80 -14.45 4.00 -5.54
N GLY A 81 -14.16 2.76 -5.99
CA GLY A 81 -12.84 2.37 -6.51
C GLY A 81 -11.74 2.25 -5.45
N LEU A 82 -12.11 2.17 -4.19
CA LEU A 82 -11.19 1.98 -3.07
C LEU A 82 -11.66 0.83 -2.19
N TYR A 83 -10.77 -0.09 -1.90
CA TYR A 83 -11.05 -1.32 -1.16
C TYR A 83 -10.01 -1.52 -0.08
N ASP A 84 -10.35 -2.32 0.92
CA ASP A 84 -9.41 -2.79 1.94
C ASP A 84 -9.60 -4.27 2.28
N SER A 85 -8.62 -4.82 2.97
CA SER A 85 -8.71 -6.16 3.55
C SER A 85 -9.10 -6.03 5.03
N PRO A 86 -10.36 -6.30 5.39
CA PRO A 86 -10.78 -6.29 6.79
C PRO A 86 -10.09 -7.42 7.54
N HIS A 87 -9.80 -7.18 8.82
CA HIS A 87 -9.28 -8.22 9.70
C HIS A 87 -9.91 -8.12 11.09
N PRO A 88 -10.13 -9.26 11.75
CA PRO A 88 -10.66 -9.26 13.10
C PRO A 88 -9.61 -8.72 14.08
N HIS A 89 -10.05 -7.87 14.98
CA HIS A 89 -9.25 -7.41 16.12
C HIS A 89 -9.94 -7.86 17.42
N PRO A 90 -9.22 -8.44 18.38
CA PRO A 90 -9.83 -9.02 19.60
C PRO A 90 -10.72 -8.04 20.38
N VAL A 91 -10.37 -6.76 20.39
CA VAL A 91 -11.06 -5.72 21.18
C VAL A 91 -11.93 -4.80 20.32
N LEU A 92 -11.48 -4.49 19.07
CA LEU A 92 -12.11 -3.48 18.22
C LEU A 92 -13.05 -4.07 17.16
N GLY A 93 -13.25 -5.39 17.15
CA GLY A 93 -14.03 -6.06 16.13
C GLY A 93 -13.31 -6.07 14.76
N GLN A 94 -14.03 -5.82 13.68
CA GLN A 94 -13.41 -5.74 12.35
C GLN A 94 -12.70 -4.39 12.16
N THR A 95 -11.40 -4.40 12.10
CA THR A 95 -10.58 -3.24 11.72
C THR A 95 -10.26 -3.29 10.23
N GLY A 96 -10.02 -2.11 9.65
CA GLY A 96 -9.70 -1.96 8.23
C GLY A 96 -8.46 -1.11 8.01
N ALA A 97 -8.34 -0.58 6.79
CA ALA A 97 -7.23 0.26 6.40
C ALA A 97 -7.13 1.52 7.27
N THR A 98 -5.89 1.88 7.60
CA THR A 98 -5.58 3.17 8.22
C THR A 98 -5.76 4.31 7.21
N ALA A 99 -5.86 5.55 7.71
CA ALA A 99 -5.94 6.72 6.83
C ALA A 99 -4.71 6.82 5.90
N ASP A 100 -3.51 6.52 6.42
CA ASP A 100 -2.28 6.54 5.63
C ASP A 100 -2.28 5.47 4.53
N SER A 101 -2.80 4.27 4.82
CA SER A 101 -2.95 3.21 3.83
C SER A 101 -3.92 3.62 2.70
N VAL A 102 -5.03 4.28 3.05
CA VAL A 102 -6.00 4.83 2.10
C VAL A 102 -5.38 5.90 1.23
N VAL A 103 -4.64 6.84 1.83
CA VAL A 103 -3.94 7.91 1.12
C VAL A 103 -2.91 7.33 0.15
N ALA A 104 -2.11 6.37 0.61
CA ALA A 104 -1.11 5.68 -0.21
C ALA A 104 -1.76 4.92 -1.39
N ALA A 105 -2.91 4.25 -1.18
CA ALA A 105 -3.65 3.57 -2.24
C ALA A 105 -4.15 4.54 -3.32
N LEU A 106 -4.70 5.68 -2.91
CA LEU A 106 -5.18 6.71 -3.84
C LEU A 106 -4.03 7.37 -4.60
N ALA A 107 -2.89 7.60 -3.94
CA ALA A 107 -1.68 8.11 -4.59
C ALA A 107 -1.20 7.15 -5.68
N ARG A 108 -1.05 5.85 -5.37
CA ARG A 108 -0.64 4.82 -6.33
C ARG A 108 -1.64 4.69 -7.48
N GLY A 109 -2.93 4.53 -7.16
CA GLY A 109 -3.96 4.25 -8.15
C GLY A 109 -4.25 5.39 -9.12
N ARG A 110 -3.83 6.61 -8.82
CA ARG A 110 -4.02 7.80 -9.65
C ARG A 110 -2.71 8.50 -10.02
N HIS A 111 -1.56 7.94 -9.65
CA HIS A 111 -0.22 8.53 -9.83
C HIS A 111 -0.13 9.96 -9.29
N LEU A 112 -0.74 10.21 -8.11
CA LEU A 112 -0.77 11.52 -7.51
C LEU A 112 0.48 11.79 -6.68
N ARG A 113 0.99 13.00 -6.77
CA ARG A 113 1.91 13.54 -5.79
C ARG A 113 1.10 14.13 -4.64
N LEU A 114 1.38 13.69 -3.44
CA LEU A 114 0.67 14.11 -2.23
C LEU A 114 1.60 14.76 -1.25
N LEU A 115 1.18 15.89 -0.71
CA LEU A 115 1.85 16.59 0.37
C LEU A 115 0.85 16.78 1.51
N PRO A 116 1.10 16.25 2.71
CA PRO A 116 0.22 16.43 3.85
C PRO A 116 0.16 17.91 4.27
N SER A 117 -0.95 18.32 4.88
CA SER A 117 -1.02 19.62 5.56
C SER A 117 -0.04 19.66 6.74
N PRO A 118 0.36 20.85 7.23
CA PRO A 118 1.23 20.98 8.38
C PRO A 118 0.80 20.15 9.58
N GLN A 119 -0.45 20.23 9.99
CA GLN A 119 -1.02 19.47 11.12
C GLN A 119 -0.95 17.95 10.92
N VAL A 120 -1.25 17.46 9.71
CA VAL A 120 -1.15 16.03 9.40
C VAL A 120 0.30 15.57 9.47
N ALA A 121 1.23 16.35 8.93
CA ALA A 121 2.66 16.04 8.95
C ALA A 121 3.22 16.01 10.37
N ALA A 122 2.88 17.00 11.21
CA ALA A 122 3.30 17.03 12.60
C ALA A 122 2.78 15.81 13.39
N ASN A 123 1.52 15.42 13.16
CA ASN A 123 0.94 14.24 13.78
C ASN A 123 1.64 12.94 13.30
N GLN A 124 1.89 12.79 11.99
CA GLN A 124 2.59 11.63 11.42
C GLN A 124 4.01 11.46 11.94
N LEU A 125 4.71 12.58 12.17
CA LEU A 125 6.05 12.57 12.74
C LEU A 125 6.06 12.50 14.27
N GLY A 126 4.90 12.54 14.94
CA GLY A 126 4.78 12.45 16.39
C GLY A 126 5.16 13.74 17.12
N LEU A 127 5.21 14.87 16.43
CA LEU A 127 5.45 16.19 17.04
C LEU A 127 4.23 16.75 17.78
N THR A 128 3.05 16.17 17.53
CA THR A 128 1.81 16.48 18.24
C THR A 128 0.98 15.21 18.43
N THR A 129 0.28 15.14 19.55
CA THR A 129 -0.71 14.10 19.84
C THR A 129 -2.10 14.44 19.30
N GLN A 130 -2.29 15.67 18.83
CA GLN A 130 -3.57 16.10 18.27
C GLN A 130 -3.81 15.43 16.92
N VAL A 131 -4.91 14.67 16.85
CA VAL A 131 -5.35 14.04 15.60
C VAL A 131 -6.31 14.98 14.89
N PRO A 132 -5.97 15.49 13.68
CA PRO A 132 -6.87 16.38 12.94
C PRO A 132 -8.21 15.70 12.62
N ALA A 133 -9.32 16.39 12.81
CA ALA A 133 -10.65 15.92 12.41
C ALA A 133 -10.75 15.70 10.89
N GLN A 134 -10.04 16.52 10.12
CA GLN A 134 -9.88 16.40 8.68
C GLN A 134 -8.40 16.22 8.34
N MET A 135 -8.09 15.14 7.62
CA MET A 135 -6.74 14.91 7.10
C MET A 135 -6.64 15.53 5.71
N ILE A 136 -6.00 16.71 5.63
CA ILE A 136 -5.90 17.46 4.38
C ILE A 136 -4.57 17.12 3.70
N TYR A 137 -4.64 16.78 2.40
CA TYR A 137 -3.49 16.57 1.52
C TYR A 137 -3.60 17.48 0.31
N GLN A 138 -2.49 18.11 -0.05
CA GLN A 138 -2.34 18.84 -1.32
C GLN A 138 -1.95 17.85 -2.42
N THR A 139 -2.46 18.03 -3.63
CA THR A 139 -2.24 17.12 -4.75
C THR A 139 -2.19 17.86 -6.09
N ASP A 140 -1.48 17.30 -7.06
CA ASP A 140 -1.53 17.71 -8.48
C ASP A 140 -2.77 17.17 -9.21
N GLY A 141 -3.50 16.24 -8.59
CA GLY A 141 -4.72 15.68 -9.16
C GLY A 141 -5.99 16.48 -8.89
N ALA A 142 -7.12 15.91 -9.28
CA ALA A 142 -8.43 16.47 -9.00
C ALA A 142 -8.75 16.49 -7.50
N PRO A 143 -9.42 17.53 -7.00
CA PRO A 143 -9.92 17.57 -5.63
C PRO A 143 -10.84 16.38 -5.35
N ALA A 144 -10.74 15.81 -4.15
CA ALA A 144 -11.58 14.70 -3.74
C ALA A 144 -11.76 14.69 -2.22
N LYS A 145 -12.84 14.02 -1.77
CA LYS A 145 -13.11 13.75 -0.36
C LYS A 145 -13.39 12.27 -0.19
N VAL A 146 -12.80 11.68 0.82
CA VAL A 146 -13.02 10.26 1.19
C VAL A 146 -13.38 10.20 2.67
N LEU A 147 -14.47 9.54 2.99
CA LEU A 147 -14.87 9.27 4.37
C LEU A 147 -14.29 7.92 4.79
N LEU A 148 -13.57 7.90 5.91
CA LEU A 148 -13.02 6.70 6.52
C LEU A 148 -13.55 6.62 7.96
N GLY A 149 -14.69 5.94 8.13
CA GLY A 149 -15.43 5.97 9.40
C GLY A 149 -15.86 7.41 9.75
N LYS A 150 -15.45 7.90 10.91
CA LYS A 150 -15.72 9.27 11.38
C LYS A 150 -14.71 10.31 10.86
N ARG A 151 -13.64 9.90 10.18
CA ARG A 151 -12.58 10.79 9.68
C ARG A 151 -12.81 11.14 8.23
N GLN A 152 -12.49 12.38 7.85
CA GLN A 152 -12.54 12.85 6.49
C GLN A 152 -11.12 13.07 5.95
N ILE A 153 -10.80 12.46 4.82
CA ILE A 153 -9.58 12.71 4.05
C ILE A 153 -9.96 13.64 2.90
N VAL A 154 -9.31 14.78 2.81
CA VAL A 154 -9.59 15.83 1.82
C VAL A 154 -8.36 16.05 0.96
N PHE A 155 -8.51 15.89 -0.35
CA PHE A 155 -7.49 16.22 -1.34
C PHE A 155 -7.80 17.59 -1.94
N ARG A 156 -6.87 18.54 -1.80
CA ARG A 156 -6.96 19.88 -2.36
C ARG A 156 -5.94 20.03 -3.48
N ARG A 157 -6.40 20.48 -4.63
CA ARG A 157 -5.51 20.74 -5.76
C ARG A 157 -4.53 21.86 -5.42
N ASN A 158 -3.26 21.62 -5.69
CA ASN A 158 -2.21 22.62 -5.63
C ASN A 158 -1.26 22.40 -6.82
N THR A 159 -0.92 23.48 -7.51
CA THR A 159 -0.05 23.48 -8.70
C THR A 159 1.29 24.19 -8.45
N GLY A 160 1.56 24.62 -7.22
CA GLY A 160 2.71 25.46 -6.91
C GLY A 160 4.02 24.70 -6.65
N ARG A 161 5.08 25.48 -6.42
CA ARG A 161 6.40 24.98 -5.99
C ARG A 161 6.35 24.11 -4.74
N ASN A 162 5.27 24.23 -3.95
CA ASN A 162 5.07 23.43 -2.73
C ASN A 162 4.95 21.94 -2.99
N LEU A 163 4.58 21.52 -4.21
CA LEU A 163 4.51 20.10 -4.57
C LEU A 163 5.84 19.51 -5.07
N SER A 164 6.90 20.31 -5.18
CA SER A 164 8.24 19.78 -5.54
C SER A 164 8.74 18.74 -4.53
N LEU A 165 8.38 18.91 -3.27
CA LEU A 165 8.73 17.99 -2.17
C LEU A 165 7.64 16.95 -1.87
N ALA A 166 6.59 16.88 -2.69
CA ALA A 166 5.49 15.93 -2.47
C ALA A 166 5.97 14.48 -2.64
N GLY A 167 5.59 13.60 -1.68
CA GLY A 167 6.01 12.21 -1.65
C GLY A 167 7.43 11.98 -1.13
N ARG A 168 8.13 13.03 -0.67
CA ARG A 168 9.48 12.96 -0.11
C ARG A 168 9.46 13.19 1.42
N ALA A 169 10.43 12.61 2.12
CA ALA A 169 10.59 12.83 3.56
C ALA A 169 10.85 14.31 3.89
N SER A 170 11.63 15.00 3.04
CA SER A 170 11.86 16.43 3.14
C SER A 170 10.59 17.27 3.11
N GLY A 171 9.62 16.88 2.28
CA GLY A 171 8.31 17.54 2.24
C GLY A 171 7.51 17.31 3.52
N LEU A 172 7.53 16.09 4.05
CA LEU A 172 6.86 15.76 5.31
C LEU A 172 7.45 16.56 6.48
N VAL A 173 8.79 16.58 6.60
CA VAL A 173 9.50 17.33 7.66
C VAL A 173 9.26 18.84 7.51
N ALA A 174 9.35 19.39 6.30
CA ALA A 174 9.09 20.80 6.06
C ALA A 174 7.66 21.21 6.44
N GLN A 175 6.67 20.38 6.19
CA GLN A 175 5.31 20.66 6.62
C GLN A 175 5.15 20.58 8.13
N ALA A 176 5.75 19.59 8.77
CA ALA A 176 5.70 19.46 10.22
C ALA A 176 6.36 20.66 10.93
N LEU A 177 7.51 21.13 10.42
CA LEU A 177 8.18 22.34 10.96
C LEU A 177 7.33 23.60 10.75
N ARG A 178 6.51 23.69 9.70
CA ARG A 178 5.54 24.78 9.51
C ARG A 178 4.44 24.76 10.58
N ASP A 179 4.02 23.59 11.01
CA ASP A 179 3.04 23.45 12.10
C ASP A 179 3.61 23.88 13.44
N VAL A 180 4.83 23.43 13.73
CA VAL A 180 5.55 23.83 14.96
C VAL A 180 5.80 25.34 14.99
N GLY A 181 6.16 25.94 13.86
CA GLY A 181 6.55 27.33 13.74
C GLY A 181 8.04 27.56 14.00
N GLN A 182 8.65 28.48 13.26
CA GLN A 182 10.11 28.73 13.28
C GLN A 182 10.65 28.95 14.69
N ASP A 183 9.97 29.79 15.47
CA ASP A 183 10.43 30.24 16.79
C ASP A 183 10.19 29.19 17.90
N LYS A 184 9.49 28.11 17.59
CA LYS A 184 9.13 27.03 18.51
C LYS A 184 9.89 25.73 18.26
N VAL A 185 10.79 25.71 17.31
CA VAL A 185 11.64 24.53 17.07
C VAL A 185 12.71 24.46 18.16
N THR A 186 12.63 23.46 19.01
CA THR A 186 13.56 23.19 20.09
C THR A 186 14.60 22.13 19.72
N PRO A 187 15.73 22.03 20.47
CA PRO A 187 16.66 20.91 20.32
C PRO A 187 15.98 19.53 20.44
N ASP A 188 14.99 19.39 21.35
CA ASP A 188 14.23 18.16 21.52
C ASP A 188 13.43 17.80 20.26
N THR A 189 12.84 18.81 19.59
CA THR A 189 12.16 18.61 18.29
C THR A 189 13.13 18.05 17.25
N ILE A 190 14.34 18.59 17.18
CA ILE A 190 15.37 18.16 16.23
C ILE A 190 15.82 16.73 16.54
N GLN A 191 16.08 16.43 17.82
CA GLN A 191 16.49 15.10 18.25
C GLN A 191 15.37 14.06 17.99
N HIS A 192 14.12 14.39 18.27
CA HIS A 192 12.98 13.54 17.97
C HIS A 192 12.91 13.21 16.46
N LEU A 193 13.03 14.21 15.59
CA LEU A 193 13.05 14.01 14.14
C LEU A 193 14.25 13.17 13.69
N ARG A 194 15.44 13.39 14.28
CA ARG A 194 16.65 12.62 14.01
C ARG A 194 16.48 11.13 14.30
N GLN A 195 15.84 10.80 15.41
CA GLN A 195 15.56 9.41 15.81
C GLN A 195 14.47 8.76 14.97
N ARG A 196 13.51 9.54 14.49
CA ARG A 196 12.36 9.06 13.74
C ARG A 196 12.66 8.76 12.27
N LEU A 197 13.65 9.46 11.71
CA LEU A 197 13.99 9.37 10.29
C LEU A 197 15.09 8.33 10.06
N ASP A 198 14.87 7.46 9.07
CA ASP A 198 15.89 6.52 8.61
C ASP A 198 16.97 7.20 7.75
N ALA A 199 18.02 6.48 7.41
CA ALA A 199 19.13 6.99 6.61
C ALA A 199 18.69 7.48 5.21
N ALA A 200 17.71 6.83 4.60
CA ALA A 200 17.19 7.22 3.29
C ALA A 200 16.44 8.57 3.36
N ALA A 201 15.63 8.76 4.41
CA ALA A 201 14.94 10.01 4.67
C ALA A 201 15.93 11.15 4.97
N LYS A 202 16.95 10.91 5.80
CA LYS A 202 18.00 11.89 6.10
C LYS A 202 18.76 12.31 4.84
N LYS A 203 19.07 11.36 3.95
CA LYS A 203 19.67 11.68 2.65
C LYS A 203 18.78 12.59 1.82
N GLN A 204 17.46 12.34 1.77
CA GLN A 204 16.53 13.22 1.07
C GLN A 204 16.51 14.64 1.65
N LEU A 205 16.61 14.81 2.98
CA LEU A 205 16.71 16.11 3.59
C LEU A 205 17.96 16.87 3.11
N THR A 206 19.10 16.19 3.01
CA THR A 206 20.35 16.77 2.50
C THR A 206 20.24 17.19 1.05
N ASP A 207 19.68 16.31 0.21
CA ASP A 207 19.55 16.54 -1.24
C ASP A 207 18.58 17.71 -1.54
N ASP A 208 17.59 17.96 -0.66
CA ASP A 208 16.52 18.93 -0.86
C ASP A 208 16.72 20.27 -0.13
N LEU A 209 17.90 20.53 0.43
CA LEU A 209 18.19 21.77 1.19
C LEU A 209 17.89 23.06 0.41
N THR A 210 18.06 23.05 -0.92
CA THR A 210 17.76 24.21 -1.78
C THR A 210 16.26 24.44 -2.01
N LEU A 211 15.45 23.39 -1.84
CA LEU A 211 14.02 23.41 -2.10
C LEU A 211 13.20 23.87 -0.88
N VAL A 212 13.82 23.93 0.29
CA VAL A 212 13.15 24.37 1.53
C VAL A 212 13.44 25.85 1.82
N PRO A 213 12.56 26.53 2.58
CA PRO A 213 12.80 27.91 3.06
C PRO A 213 14.12 28.03 3.81
N ALA A 214 14.75 29.21 3.72
CA ALA A 214 16.07 29.46 4.30
C ALA A 214 16.16 29.11 5.79
N TRP A 215 15.13 29.43 6.56
CA TRP A 215 15.10 29.15 8.01
C TRP A 215 15.07 27.65 8.35
N MET A 216 14.61 26.79 7.45
CA MET A 216 14.59 25.34 7.66
C MET A 216 15.93 24.65 7.35
N ARG A 217 16.77 25.28 6.54
CA ARG A 217 18.06 24.68 6.12
C ARG A 217 18.96 24.28 7.27
N PRO A 218 19.24 25.17 8.26
CA PRO A 218 20.05 24.80 9.42
C PRO A 218 19.41 23.69 10.27
N ILE A 219 18.07 23.65 10.35
CA ILE A 219 17.35 22.58 11.06
C ILE A 219 17.54 21.24 10.34
N PHE A 220 17.39 21.20 9.01
CA PHE A 220 17.63 19.99 8.21
C PHE A 220 19.06 19.49 8.39
N GLN A 221 20.04 20.38 8.35
CA GLN A 221 21.45 20.03 8.59
C GLN A 221 21.67 19.45 9.99
N GLN A 222 21.02 19.99 11.01
CA GLN A 222 21.11 19.45 12.37
C GLN A 222 20.46 18.07 12.49
N ILE A 223 19.31 17.84 11.83
CA ILE A 223 18.64 16.52 11.82
C ILE A 223 19.51 15.45 11.13
N THR A 224 20.25 15.83 10.09
CA THR A 224 21.06 14.89 9.28
C THR A 224 22.45 14.65 9.81
N ARG A 225 22.93 15.45 10.79
CA ARG A 225 24.22 15.21 11.44
C ARG A 225 24.16 13.88 12.20
N ASP A 226 25.04 12.98 11.86
CA ASP A 226 25.30 11.82 12.71
C ASP A 226 26.13 12.30 13.89
N ASP A 227 25.62 12.09 15.11
CA ASP A 227 26.43 12.22 16.31
C ASP A 227 27.39 11.01 16.29
N GLY A 228 28.66 11.25 15.85
CA GLY A 228 29.73 10.25 15.84
C GLY A 228 30.07 9.76 17.23
#